data_36d73d1812f9875b07f323114d5a1b0b
#
_entry.id   36d73d1812f9875b07f323114d5a1b0b
#
_cell.length_a   1.000
_cell.length_b   1.000
_cell.length_c   1.000
_cell.angle_alpha   90.00
_cell.angle_beta   90.00
_cell.angle_gamma   90.00
#
_symmetry.space_group_name_H-M   'P 1'
#
loop_
_entity.id
_entity.type
_entity.pdbx_description
1 polymer ?
#
loop_
_entity_poly.entity_id
_entity_poly.type
_entity_poly.pdbx_seq_one_letter_code
_entity_poly.pdbx_strand_id
1 'polypeptide(L)'
;MTRGLVVAATRSGAGKTTIALGLMRALVRRGLTVQPYKCGPDYIDPAFHEAATGRPSYSLDAWAMQPQTLLDMAARHPADIAVAEGVMGLFDGAGGRGSTADVAARLGWPVVLVLDVSGQTETAAALAAGCVNYRDDLGIAGVILNRVASERHLSMIAPAFDRVGVKLFGAVMRDPVLVLPERHLGLVQAAETVDFLGDGFLTNILFGADITATAEDTTRKPE
;
A
#
# COMPACT_ATOMS: atom_id res chain seq x y z
N MET A 1 1.25 -20.63 -0.27
CA MET A 1 1.71 -19.31 0.21
C MET A 1 0.48 -18.44 0.35
N THR A 2 0.34 -17.66 1.44
CA THR A 2 -0.77 -16.71 1.60
C THR A 2 -0.73 -15.69 0.47
N ARG A 3 -1.87 -15.42 -0.17
CA ARG A 3 -1.99 -14.35 -1.17
C ARG A 3 -1.71 -13.02 -0.49
N GLY A 4 -1.00 -12.12 -1.16
CA GLY A 4 -0.66 -10.85 -0.56
C GLY A 4 -0.58 -9.72 -1.57
N LEU A 5 -0.52 -8.52 -1.06
CA LEU A 5 -0.25 -7.31 -1.82
C LEU A 5 0.69 -6.38 -1.05
N VAL A 6 1.33 -5.48 -1.77
CA VAL A 6 2.22 -4.48 -1.20
C VAL A 6 1.64 -3.09 -1.43
N VAL A 7 1.43 -2.33 -0.37
CA VAL A 7 1.06 -0.89 -0.46
C VAL A 7 2.34 -0.08 -0.51
N ALA A 8 2.62 0.55 -1.62
CA ALA A 8 3.82 1.35 -1.83
C ALA A 8 3.48 2.78 -2.28
N ALA A 9 4.46 3.64 -2.35
CA ALA A 9 4.29 5.00 -2.88
C ALA A 9 5.53 5.46 -3.61
N THR A 10 5.45 6.57 -4.32
CA THR A 10 6.58 7.14 -5.06
C THR A 10 7.58 7.90 -4.19
N ARG A 11 7.21 8.21 -2.94
CA ARG A 11 8.06 8.93 -1.97
C ARG A 11 7.59 8.74 -0.54
N SER A 12 8.43 9.11 0.43
CA SER A 12 8.03 9.27 1.82
C SER A 12 6.98 10.38 1.98
N GLY A 13 6.11 10.27 2.98
CA GLY A 13 5.08 11.25 3.25
C GLY A 13 3.90 11.28 2.25
N ALA A 14 3.84 10.35 1.28
CA ALA A 14 2.72 10.26 0.34
C ALA A 14 1.41 9.68 0.95
N GLY A 15 1.46 9.24 2.21
CA GLY A 15 0.31 8.68 2.92
C GLY A 15 0.16 7.17 2.83
N LYS A 16 1.25 6.43 2.55
CA LYS A 16 1.26 4.95 2.54
C LYS A 16 0.63 4.35 3.79
N THR A 17 1.08 4.78 4.96
CA THR A 17 0.62 4.27 6.25
C THR A 17 -0.88 4.46 6.41
N THR A 18 -1.40 5.65 6.14
CA THR A 18 -2.84 5.93 6.21
C THR A 18 -3.64 4.99 5.30
N ILE A 19 -3.20 4.83 4.05
CA ILE A 19 -3.85 3.95 3.07
C ILE A 19 -3.73 2.47 3.48
N ALA A 20 -2.56 2.03 3.94
CA ALA A 20 -2.34 0.65 4.37
C ALA A 20 -3.23 0.28 5.57
N LEU A 21 -3.28 1.14 6.59
CA LEU A 21 -4.12 0.95 7.78
C LEU A 21 -5.60 0.91 7.42
N GLY A 22 -6.06 1.87 6.60
CA GLY A 22 -7.44 1.90 6.12
C GLY A 22 -7.82 0.65 5.34
N LEU A 23 -6.94 0.19 4.43
CA LEU A 23 -7.16 -1.04 3.67
C LEU A 23 -7.21 -2.27 4.59
N MET A 24 -6.23 -2.43 5.49
CA MET A 24 -6.21 -3.52 6.47
C MET A 24 -7.49 -3.56 7.30
N ARG A 25 -7.90 -2.41 7.84
CA ARG A 25 -9.13 -2.31 8.64
C ARG A 25 -10.39 -2.62 7.83
N ALA A 26 -10.47 -2.13 6.59
CA ALA A 26 -11.58 -2.41 5.68
C ALA A 26 -11.73 -3.90 5.38
N LEU A 27 -10.62 -4.60 5.15
CA LEU A 27 -10.60 -6.04 4.90
C LEU A 27 -11.04 -6.83 6.14
N VAL A 28 -10.55 -6.46 7.33
CA VAL A 28 -10.98 -7.07 8.61
C VAL A 28 -12.48 -6.88 8.84
N ARG A 29 -13.03 -5.69 8.57
CA ARG A 29 -14.48 -5.42 8.70
C ARG A 29 -15.33 -6.23 7.71
N ARG A 30 -14.76 -6.66 6.59
CA ARG A 30 -15.38 -7.59 5.65
C ARG A 30 -15.29 -9.07 6.09
N GLY A 31 -14.75 -9.34 7.28
CA GLY A 31 -14.62 -10.68 7.86
C GLY A 31 -13.37 -11.44 7.42
N LEU A 32 -12.44 -10.79 6.72
CA LEU A 32 -11.20 -11.42 6.29
C LEU A 32 -10.15 -11.41 7.41
N THR A 33 -9.40 -12.51 7.52
CA THR A 33 -8.19 -12.58 8.33
C THR A 33 -7.06 -11.91 7.55
N VAL A 34 -6.57 -10.78 8.06
CA VAL A 34 -5.49 -10.00 7.42
C VAL A 34 -4.19 -10.20 8.17
N GLN A 35 -3.13 -10.66 7.48
CA GLN A 35 -1.78 -10.70 8.05
C GLN A 35 -1.00 -9.46 7.62
N PRO A 36 -0.70 -8.55 8.55
CA PRO A 36 0.07 -7.36 8.25
C PRO A 36 1.58 -7.63 8.23
N TYR A 37 2.27 -6.91 7.35
CA TYR A 37 3.72 -6.87 7.27
C TYR A 37 4.21 -5.43 7.05
N LYS A 38 5.46 -5.16 7.45
CA LYS A 38 6.18 -3.94 7.12
C LYS A 38 7.42 -4.25 6.30
N CYS A 39 7.62 -3.57 5.17
CA CYS A 39 8.88 -3.65 4.43
C CYS A 39 9.98 -2.87 5.18
N GLY A 40 11.15 -3.50 5.31
CA GLY A 40 12.31 -2.90 5.98
C GLY A 40 12.20 -2.82 7.51
N PRO A 41 13.23 -2.24 8.16
CA PRO A 41 13.30 -2.09 9.61
C PRO A 41 12.49 -0.87 10.08
N ASP A 42 11.29 -1.10 10.59
CA ASP A 42 10.44 -0.06 11.18
C ASP A 42 9.84 -0.60 12.48
N TYR A 43 9.87 0.20 13.55
CA TYR A 43 9.39 -0.19 14.88
C TYR A 43 8.06 0.47 15.25
N ILE A 44 7.62 1.46 14.48
CA ILE A 44 6.44 2.28 14.79
C ILE A 44 5.22 1.73 14.06
N ASP A 45 5.30 1.59 12.73
CA ASP A 45 4.18 1.15 11.89
C ASP A 45 3.64 -0.23 12.27
N PRO A 46 4.44 -1.23 12.69
CA PRO A 46 3.94 -2.52 13.13
C PRO A 46 2.89 -2.47 14.25
N ALA A 47 3.01 -1.54 15.21
CA ALA A 47 2.02 -1.38 16.27
C ALA A 47 0.67 -0.86 15.74
N PHE A 48 0.69 0.05 14.77
CA PHE A 48 -0.53 0.51 14.10
C PHE A 48 -1.17 -0.58 13.24
N HIS A 49 -0.36 -1.40 12.57
CA HIS A 49 -0.85 -2.57 11.81
C HIS A 49 -1.57 -3.57 12.73
N GLU A 50 -0.98 -3.87 13.89
CA GLU A 50 -1.59 -4.76 14.88
C GLU A 50 -2.90 -4.20 15.40
N ALA A 51 -2.95 -2.91 15.72
CA ALA A 51 -4.19 -2.25 16.13
C ALA A 51 -5.28 -2.29 15.03
N ALA A 52 -4.90 -2.18 13.76
CA ALA A 52 -5.83 -2.24 12.63
C ALA A 52 -6.37 -3.66 12.35
N THR A 53 -5.55 -4.70 12.59
CA THR A 53 -5.84 -6.07 12.16
C THR A 53 -6.13 -7.04 13.30
N GLY A 54 -5.72 -6.71 14.54
CA GLY A 54 -5.72 -7.62 15.68
C GLY A 54 -4.64 -8.70 15.61
N ARG A 55 -3.64 -8.55 14.70
CA ARG A 55 -2.55 -9.53 14.51
C ARG A 55 -1.19 -8.83 14.51
N PRO A 56 -0.16 -9.45 15.11
CA PRO A 56 1.20 -8.91 15.08
C PRO A 56 1.68 -8.68 13.65
N SER A 57 2.34 -7.56 13.42
CA SER A 57 2.99 -7.24 12.15
C SER A 57 4.47 -7.59 12.20
N TYR A 58 4.98 -8.18 11.12
CA TYR A 58 6.37 -8.64 11.02
C TYR A 58 7.10 -7.88 9.92
N SER A 59 8.41 -7.69 10.10
CA SER A 59 9.26 -7.05 9.09
C SER A 59 9.60 -8.02 7.96
N LEU A 60 9.54 -7.51 6.72
CA LEU A 60 10.02 -8.14 5.50
C LEU A 60 11.18 -7.28 4.96
N ASP A 61 12.41 -7.61 5.33
CA ASP A 61 13.59 -6.81 5.01
C ASP A 61 14.42 -7.49 3.91
N ALA A 62 14.23 -7.03 2.66
CA ALA A 62 14.96 -7.57 1.52
C ALA A 62 16.43 -7.18 1.47
N TRP A 63 16.89 -6.27 2.34
CA TRP A 63 18.29 -5.90 2.50
C TRP A 63 19.02 -6.83 3.49
N ALA A 64 18.38 -7.12 4.63
CA ALA A 64 18.99 -7.88 5.73
C ALA A 64 18.68 -9.39 5.67
N MET A 65 17.54 -9.79 5.08
CA MET A 65 17.11 -11.19 5.04
C MET A 65 17.56 -11.88 3.76
N GLN A 66 17.98 -13.14 3.91
CA GLN A 66 18.15 -14.04 2.76
C GLN A 66 16.80 -14.24 2.04
N PRO A 67 16.79 -14.44 0.71
CA PRO A 67 15.54 -14.62 -0.04
C PRO A 67 14.62 -15.70 0.54
N GLN A 68 15.19 -16.85 0.95
CA GLN A 68 14.41 -17.93 1.53
C GLN A 68 13.79 -17.54 2.88
N THR A 69 14.51 -16.82 3.73
CA THR A 69 14.00 -16.33 5.02
C THR A 69 12.77 -15.41 4.81
N LEU A 70 12.82 -14.54 3.80
CA LEU A 70 11.72 -13.63 3.48
C LEU A 70 10.47 -14.41 3.02
N LEU A 71 10.65 -15.43 2.17
CA LEU A 71 9.58 -16.32 1.73
C LEU A 71 8.97 -17.11 2.90
N ASP A 72 9.83 -17.65 3.78
CA ASP A 72 9.40 -18.42 4.94
C ASP A 72 8.62 -17.54 5.94
N MET A 73 9.05 -16.30 6.14
CA MET A 73 8.33 -15.32 6.98
C MET A 73 6.92 -15.05 6.43
N ALA A 74 6.81 -14.82 5.12
CA ALA A 74 5.52 -14.58 4.47
C ALA A 74 4.60 -15.81 4.48
N ALA A 75 5.17 -17.03 4.49
CA ALA A 75 4.42 -18.29 4.52
C ALA A 75 4.00 -18.73 5.93
N ARG A 76 4.71 -18.27 6.97
CA ARG A 76 4.57 -18.74 8.36
C ARG A 76 3.22 -18.39 8.99
N HIS A 77 2.59 -17.32 8.55
CA HIS A 77 1.39 -16.77 9.16
C HIS A 77 0.19 -16.88 8.19
N PRO A 78 -0.55 -18.00 8.20
CA PRO A 78 -1.71 -18.17 7.32
C PRO A 78 -2.79 -17.13 7.60
N ALA A 79 -3.37 -16.60 6.54
CA ALA A 79 -4.46 -15.62 6.54
C ALA A 79 -5.19 -15.68 5.20
N ASP A 80 -6.34 -15.05 5.10
CA ASP A 80 -7.07 -14.92 3.82
C ASP A 80 -6.30 -14.02 2.87
N ILE A 81 -5.66 -12.98 3.42
CA ILE A 81 -4.82 -12.04 2.67
C ILE A 81 -3.68 -11.48 3.53
N ALA A 82 -2.51 -11.31 2.91
CA ALA A 82 -1.38 -10.58 3.50
C ALA A 82 -1.32 -9.15 2.90
N VAL A 83 -1.05 -8.16 3.76
CA VAL A 83 -0.85 -6.77 3.34
C VAL A 83 0.48 -6.28 3.89
N ALA A 84 1.43 -5.97 3.00
CA ALA A 84 2.71 -5.39 3.37
C ALA A 84 2.73 -3.88 3.10
N GLU A 85 3.05 -3.08 4.09
CA GLU A 85 3.31 -1.65 3.89
C GLU A 85 4.76 -1.42 3.50
N GLY A 86 4.99 -0.71 2.40
CA GLY A 86 6.29 -0.32 1.90
C GLY A 86 7.00 0.72 2.77
N VAL A 87 8.29 0.87 2.55
CA VAL A 87 9.15 1.89 3.16
C VAL A 87 9.63 2.86 2.08
N MET A 88 9.77 4.14 2.41
CA MET A 88 10.25 5.19 1.48
C MET A 88 9.48 5.21 0.14
N GLY A 89 10.14 5.49 -0.97
CA GLY A 89 9.60 5.27 -2.32
C GLY A 89 9.72 3.81 -2.75
N LEU A 90 8.88 3.40 -3.70
CA LEU A 90 8.78 2.02 -4.18
C LEU A 90 10.15 1.41 -4.55
N PHE A 91 10.99 2.19 -5.20
CA PHE A 91 12.30 1.76 -5.71
C PHE A 91 13.48 2.21 -4.83
N ASP A 92 13.21 2.95 -3.74
CA ASP A 92 14.25 3.45 -2.87
C ASP A 92 14.81 2.31 -2.01
N GLY A 93 16.13 2.14 -2.08
CA GLY A 93 16.87 1.13 -1.32
C GLY A 93 18.29 1.56 -1.02
N ALA A 94 18.97 0.85 -0.12
CA ALA A 94 20.35 1.11 0.25
C ALA A 94 21.30 0.46 -0.77
N GLY A 95 22.06 1.27 -1.52
CA GLY A 95 22.98 0.76 -2.54
C GLY A 95 22.29 -0.04 -3.66
N GLY A 96 21.09 0.37 -4.05
CA GLY A 96 20.31 -0.27 -5.10
C GLY A 96 19.66 -1.60 -4.70
N ARG A 97 19.55 -1.90 -3.40
CA ARG A 97 18.96 -3.14 -2.87
C ARG A 97 18.08 -2.85 -1.67
N GLY A 98 17.18 -3.79 -1.36
CA GLY A 98 16.34 -3.72 -0.17
C GLY A 98 15.16 -2.75 -0.29
N SER A 99 14.79 -2.38 -1.51
CA SER A 99 13.61 -1.56 -1.78
C SER A 99 12.29 -2.31 -1.52
N THR A 100 11.21 -1.57 -1.42
CA THR A 100 9.85 -2.16 -1.39
C THR A 100 9.59 -3.00 -2.64
N ALA A 101 10.09 -2.58 -3.81
CA ALA A 101 9.99 -3.33 -5.06
C ALA A 101 10.70 -4.68 -4.98
N ASP A 102 11.85 -4.77 -4.29
CA ASP A 102 12.55 -6.05 -4.10
C ASP A 102 11.75 -7.03 -3.25
N VAL A 103 11.05 -6.55 -2.21
CA VAL A 103 10.14 -7.38 -1.41
C VAL A 103 8.99 -7.89 -2.27
N ALA A 104 8.32 -7.00 -3.01
CA ALA A 104 7.19 -7.34 -3.86
C ALA A 104 7.57 -8.35 -4.93
N ALA A 105 8.67 -8.15 -5.66
CA ALA A 105 9.16 -9.05 -6.70
C ALA A 105 9.51 -10.44 -6.15
N ARG A 106 10.21 -10.52 -5.01
CA ARG A 106 10.59 -11.80 -4.38
C ARG A 106 9.39 -12.61 -3.90
N LEU A 107 8.34 -11.95 -3.42
CA LEU A 107 7.11 -12.60 -2.97
C LEU A 107 6.12 -12.87 -4.10
N GLY A 108 6.32 -12.29 -5.27
CA GLY A 108 5.34 -12.29 -6.36
C GLY A 108 4.04 -11.57 -5.97
N TRP A 109 4.11 -10.62 -5.03
CA TRP A 109 2.94 -9.87 -4.59
C TRP A 109 2.75 -8.60 -5.42
N PRO A 110 1.53 -8.36 -5.95
CA PRO A 110 1.26 -7.14 -6.69
C PRO A 110 1.36 -5.90 -5.81
N VAL A 111 1.76 -4.79 -6.42
CA VAL A 111 1.85 -3.50 -5.77
C VAL A 111 0.59 -2.69 -6.01
N VAL A 112 0.02 -2.15 -4.95
CA VAL A 112 -0.94 -1.04 -4.97
C VAL A 112 -0.16 0.24 -4.72
N LEU A 113 -0.07 1.09 -5.74
CA LEU A 113 0.74 2.30 -5.68
C LEU A 113 -0.09 3.48 -5.17
N VAL A 114 0.35 4.10 -4.09
CA VAL A 114 -0.24 5.34 -3.54
C VAL A 114 0.44 6.55 -4.14
N LEU A 115 -0.33 7.43 -4.77
CA LEU A 115 0.15 8.69 -5.31
C LEU A 115 -0.46 9.88 -4.55
N ASP A 116 0.40 10.67 -3.94
CA ASP A 116 0.01 11.99 -3.45
C ASP A 116 -0.14 12.95 -4.63
N VAL A 117 -1.38 13.32 -4.92
CA VAL A 117 -1.71 14.19 -6.06
C VAL A 117 -1.89 15.66 -5.66
N SER A 118 -1.37 16.07 -4.50
CA SER A 118 -1.36 17.48 -4.10
C SER A 118 -0.63 18.32 -5.15
N GLY A 119 -1.37 19.22 -5.82
CA GLY A 119 -0.81 20.07 -6.86
C GLY A 119 -0.47 19.37 -8.20
N GLN A 120 -1.00 18.16 -8.44
CA GLN A 120 -0.82 17.42 -9.68
C GLN A 120 -2.17 17.13 -10.34
N THR A 121 -2.17 17.03 -11.67
CA THR A 121 -3.29 16.50 -12.47
C THR A 121 -2.79 15.34 -13.34
N GLU A 122 -2.69 15.50 -14.65
CA GLU A 122 -2.26 14.45 -15.59
C GLU A 122 -0.83 13.93 -15.32
N THR A 123 0.05 14.75 -14.73
CA THR A 123 1.41 14.34 -14.34
C THR A 123 1.41 13.12 -13.40
N ALA A 124 0.37 12.96 -12.58
CA ALA A 124 0.23 11.79 -11.72
C ALA A 124 0.14 10.47 -12.53
N ALA A 125 -0.56 10.49 -13.67
CA ALA A 125 -0.64 9.32 -14.55
C ALA A 125 0.69 9.02 -15.25
N ALA A 126 1.43 10.04 -15.66
CA ALA A 126 2.78 9.88 -16.23
C ALA A 126 3.75 9.27 -15.21
N LEU A 127 3.67 9.69 -13.94
CA LEU A 127 4.47 9.12 -12.86
C LEU A 127 4.10 7.65 -12.60
N ALA A 128 2.81 7.33 -12.59
CA ALA A 128 2.34 5.95 -12.45
C ALA A 128 2.83 5.07 -13.61
N ALA A 129 2.70 5.53 -14.84
CA ALA A 129 3.19 4.82 -16.03
C ALA A 129 4.70 4.58 -15.98
N GLY A 130 5.47 5.58 -15.50
CA GLY A 130 6.90 5.45 -15.25
C GLY A 130 7.20 4.33 -14.25
N CYS A 131 6.45 4.26 -13.15
CA CYS A 131 6.62 3.20 -12.16
C CYS A 131 6.28 1.81 -12.71
N VAL A 132 5.22 1.69 -13.52
CA VAL A 132 4.79 0.42 -14.14
C VAL A 132 5.87 -0.13 -15.08
N ASN A 133 6.52 0.76 -15.84
CA ASN A 133 7.49 0.37 -16.85
C ASN A 133 8.96 0.38 -16.35
N TYR A 134 9.18 0.65 -15.07
CA TYR A 134 10.55 0.78 -14.54
C TYR A 134 11.24 -0.57 -14.32
N ARG A 135 10.46 -1.63 -13.99
CA ARG A 135 10.98 -2.99 -13.75
C ARG A 135 10.00 -4.03 -14.30
N ASP A 136 10.52 -4.98 -15.09
CA ASP A 136 9.73 -6.04 -15.72
C ASP A 136 9.36 -7.18 -14.74
N ASP A 137 10.08 -7.29 -13.61
CA ASP A 137 9.84 -8.33 -12.60
C ASP A 137 8.82 -7.90 -11.52
N LEU A 138 8.17 -6.73 -11.69
CA LEU A 138 7.27 -6.13 -10.72
C LEU A 138 5.88 -5.89 -11.32
N GLY A 139 4.85 -6.45 -10.69
CA GLY A 139 3.46 -6.17 -11.06
C GLY A 139 2.89 -5.01 -10.25
N ILE A 140 2.55 -3.87 -10.89
CA ILE A 140 1.75 -2.82 -10.29
C ILE A 140 0.30 -3.03 -10.68
N ALA A 141 -0.52 -3.48 -9.72
CA ALA A 141 -1.92 -3.83 -9.97
C ALA A 141 -2.82 -2.63 -10.23
N GLY A 142 -2.45 -1.49 -9.67
CA GLY A 142 -3.17 -0.23 -9.85
C GLY A 142 -2.76 0.83 -8.84
N VAL A 143 -3.47 1.95 -8.88
CA VAL A 143 -3.14 3.18 -8.15
C VAL A 143 -4.28 3.60 -7.24
N ILE A 144 -3.95 4.11 -6.06
CA ILE A 144 -4.84 4.88 -5.19
C ILE A 144 -4.33 6.32 -5.17
N LEU A 145 -5.17 7.27 -5.56
CA LEU A 145 -4.87 8.69 -5.44
C LEU A 145 -5.10 9.14 -3.99
N ASN A 146 -4.13 9.82 -3.41
CA ASN A 146 -4.25 10.38 -2.08
C ASN A 146 -4.21 11.91 -2.10
N ARG A 147 -4.89 12.54 -1.14
CA ARG A 147 -4.99 14.00 -1.01
C ARG A 147 -5.62 14.69 -2.22
N VAL A 148 -6.61 14.05 -2.80
CA VAL A 148 -7.42 14.67 -3.87
C VAL A 148 -8.16 15.88 -3.30
N ALA A 149 -8.05 17.03 -3.97
CA ALA A 149 -8.57 18.28 -3.43
C ALA A 149 -10.10 18.41 -3.55
N SER A 150 -10.71 17.81 -4.58
CA SER A 150 -12.15 17.87 -4.87
C SER A 150 -12.54 16.86 -5.95
N GLU A 151 -13.86 16.63 -6.13
CA GLU A 151 -14.39 15.83 -7.24
C GLU A 151 -13.95 16.38 -8.60
N ARG A 152 -13.92 17.72 -8.76
CA ARG A 152 -13.40 18.35 -9.98
C ARG A 152 -11.94 18.00 -10.21
N HIS A 153 -11.13 17.96 -9.15
CA HIS A 153 -9.72 17.55 -9.26
C HIS A 153 -9.61 16.11 -9.72
N LEU A 154 -10.41 15.22 -9.16
CA LEU A 154 -10.47 13.81 -9.57
C LEU A 154 -10.88 13.67 -11.05
N SER A 155 -11.89 14.40 -11.49
CA SER A 155 -12.35 14.35 -12.89
C SER A 155 -11.32 14.85 -13.91
N MET A 156 -10.36 15.69 -13.49
CA MET A 156 -9.24 16.09 -14.33
C MET A 156 -8.12 15.04 -14.39
N ILE A 157 -7.97 14.24 -13.33
CA ILE A 157 -6.90 13.23 -13.23
C ILE A 157 -7.31 11.90 -13.88
N ALA A 158 -8.50 11.39 -13.58
CA ALA A 158 -8.91 10.04 -13.92
C ALA A 158 -8.77 9.69 -15.42
N PRO A 159 -9.15 10.54 -16.39
CA PRO A 159 -9.00 10.22 -17.81
C PRO A 159 -7.56 10.03 -18.27
N ALA A 160 -6.58 10.58 -17.54
CA ALA A 160 -5.17 10.40 -17.87
C ALA A 160 -4.69 8.99 -17.52
N PHE A 161 -5.25 8.36 -16.49
CA PHE A 161 -4.97 6.98 -16.13
C PHE A 161 -5.50 6.00 -17.18
N ASP A 162 -6.69 6.24 -17.74
CA ASP A 162 -7.25 5.45 -18.83
C ASP A 162 -6.33 5.51 -20.07
N ARG A 163 -5.80 6.71 -20.40
CA ARG A 163 -4.90 6.91 -21.55
C ARG A 163 -3.57 6.15 -21.41
N VAL A 164 -3.06 5.99 -20.21
CA VAL A 164 -1.79 5.26 -19.98
C VAL A 164 -2.01 3.78 -19.62
N GLY A 165 -3.27 3.32 -19.58
CA GLY A 165 -3.60 1.92 -19.29
C GLY A 165 -3.30 1.49 -17.84
N VAL A 166 -3.21 2.43 -16.90
CA VAL A 166 -2.95 2.13 -15.50
C VAL A 166 -4.25 2.16 -14.71
N LYS A 167 -4.57 1.06 -14.05
CA LYS A 167 -5.83 0.91 -13.30
C LYS A 167 -5.87 1.87 -12.12
N LEU A 168 -6.94 2.65 -12.03
CA LEU A 168 -7.24 3.48 -10.87
C LEU A 168 -8.21 2.75 -9.94
N PHE A 169 -7.76 2.38 -8.73
CA PHE A 169 -8.58 1.68 -7.75
C PHE A 169 -9.51 2.61 -6.98
N GLY A 170 -9.09 3.84 -6.78
CA GLY A 170 -9.88 4.82 -6.04
C GLY A 170 -9.11 6.07 -5.69
N ALA A 171 -9.78 6.95 -4.97
CA ALA A 171 -9.25 8.23 -4.55
C ALA A 171 -9.63 8.52 -3.09
N VAL A 172 -8.70 9.09 -2.35
CA VAL A 172 -8.90 9.59 -0.99
C VAL A 172 -8.85 11.11 -1.03
N MET A 173 -9.93 11.72 -0.64
CA MET A 173 -10.03 13.19 -0.57
C MET A 173 -9.11 13.73 0.53
N ARG A 174 -8.63 14.95 0.34
CA ARG A 174 -7.88 15.65 1.39
C ARG A 174 -8.81 15.89 2.57
N ASP A 175 -8.49 15.29 3.71
CA ASP A 175 -9.21 15.46 4.94
C ASP A 175 -8.18 15.70 6.08
N PRO A 176 -8.28 16.83 6.84
CA PRO A 176 -7.42 17.08 7.99
C PRO A 176 -7.49 15.98 9.05
N VAL A 177 -8.64 15.30 9.14
CA VAL A 177 -8.89 14.18 10.06
C VAL A 177 -8.04 12.95 9.72
N LEU A 178 -7.67 12.75 8.46
CA LEU A 178 -6.84 11.62 8.01
C LEU A 178 -5.33 11.87 8.14
N VAL A 179 -4.93 12.97 8.76
CA VAL A 179 -3.51 13.25 9.01
C VAL A 179 -3.08 12.51 10.28
N LEU A 180 -2.30 11.43 10.09
CA LEU A 180 -1.63 10.79 11.22
C LEU A 180 -0.69 11.83 11.88
N PRO A 181 -0.72 11.97 13.23
CA PRO A 181 0.18 12.86 13.92
C PRO A 181 1.63 12.63 13.52
N GLU A 182 2.41 13.69 13.38
CA GLU A 182 3.84 13.56 13.10
C GLU A 182 4.50 12.69 14.17
N ARG A 183 5.31 11.76 13.73
CA ARG A 183 5.92 10.72 14.54
C ARG A 183 7.03 11.30 15.40
N HIS A 184 6.71 11.81 16.58
CA HIS A 184 7.71 12.12 17.60
C HIS A 184 7.84 10.93 18.56
N LEU A 185 8.84 10.07 18.31
CA LEU A 185 9.35 9.06 19.25
C LEU A 185 8.30 8.09 19.86
N GLY A 186 7.27 7.71 19.14
CA GLY A 186 6.32 6.68 19.61
C GLY A 186 5.36 7.12 20.72
N LEU A 187 5.14 8.42 20.88
CA LEU A 187 4.29 8.98 21.95
C LEU A 187 2.79 8.97 21.63
N VAL A 188 2.39 8.67 20.40
CA VAL A 188 0.97 8.48 20.07
C VAL A 188 0.66 7.00 20.13
N GLN A 189 -0.23 6.60 21.03
CA GLN A 189 -0.62 5.21 21.16
C GLN A 189 -1.42 4.76 19.92
N ALA A 190 -1.00 3.67 19.30
CA ALA A 190 -1.62 3.12 18.11
C ALA A 190 -3.13 2.84 18.31
N ALA A 191 -3.53 2.40 19.49
CA ALA A 191 -4.91 2.12 19.84
C ALA A 191 -5.84 3.34 19.72
N GLU A 192 -5.38 4.52 20.14
CA GLU A 192 -6.18 5.76 20.08
C GLU A 192 -6.38 6.27 18.64
N THR A 193 -5.43 5.94 17.74
CA THR A 193 -5.45 6.42 16.36
C THR A 193 -6.28 5.53 15.44
N VAL A 194 -6.37 4.23 15.72
CA VAL A 194 -7.05 3.26 14.84
C VAL A 194 -8.57 3.35 14.93
N ASP A 195 -9.14 3.65 16.10
CA ASP A 195 -10.56 3.91 16.23
C ASP A 195 -10.99 5.15 15.44
N PHE A 196 -10.12 6.12 15.33
CA PHE A 196 -10.29 7.33 14.54
C PHE A 196 -10.29 7.07 13.00
N LEU A 197 -9.48 6.12 12.52
CA LEU A 197 -9.46 5.71 11.11
C LEU A 197 -10.68 4.82 10.74
N GLY A 198 -11.42 4.32 11.75
CA GLY A 198 -12.41 3.26 11.58
C GLY A 198 -13.63 3.63 10.74
N ASP A 199 -14.29 4.72 11.01
CA ASP A 199 -15.60 5.05 10.40
C ASP A 199 -15.51 6.07 9.28
N GLY A 200 -14.67 7.09 9.40
CA GLY A 200 -14.48 8.12 8.39
C GLY A 200 -13.70 7.65 7.16
N PHE A 201 -12.76 6.72 7.34
CA PHE A 201 -11.86 6.28 6.26
C PHE A 201 -12.59 5.43 5.21
N LEU A 202 -13.50 4.54 5.63
CA LEU A 202 -14.26 3.68 4.71
C LEU A 202 -15.28 4.43 3.88
N THR A 203 -15.80 5.55 4.41
CA THR A 203 -16.79 6.39 3.72
C THR A 203 -16.13 7.29 2.67
N ASN A 204 -14.85 7.61 2.82
CA ASN A 204 -14.12 8.55 1.97
C ASN A 204 -13.23 7.86 0.90
N ILE A 205 -13.15 6.52 0.92
CA ILE A 205 -12.48 5.77 -0.14
C ILE A 205 -13.52 5.26 -1.13
N LEU A 206 -13.61 5.93 -2.26
CA LEU A 206 -14.37 5.47 -3.40
C LEU A 206 -13.62 4.30 -4.06
N PHE A 207 -13.79 3.09 -3.54
CA PHE A 207 -13.29 1.89 -4.20
C PHE A 207 -14.19 1.52 -5.37
N GLY A 208 -13.81 1.91 -6.57
CA GLY A 208 -14.49 1.52 -7.81
C GLY A 208 -14.17 0.10 -8.29
N ALA A 209 -13.28 -0.65 -7.60
CA ALA A 209 -12.87 -1.98 -8.03
C ALA A 209 -12.66 -2.92 -6.84
N ASP A 210 -12.95 -4.19 -7.03
CA ASP A 210 -12.71 -5.23 -6.05
C ASP A 210 -11.20 -5.50 -5.93
N ILE A 211 -10.55 -4.92 -4.92
CA ILE A 211 -9.12 -5.11 -4.64
C ILE A 211 -8.82 -6.57 -4.30
N THR A 212 -9.80 -7.32 -3.80
CA THR A 212 -9.63 -8.74 -3.48
C THR A 212 -9.47 -9.59 -4.74
N ALA A 213 -10.15 -9.24 -5.84
CA ALA A 213 -10.01 -9.92 -7.13
C ALA A 213 -8.60 -9.75 -7.73
N THR A 214 -7.93 -8.63 -7.42
CA THR A 214 -6.58 -8.35 -7.96
C THR A 214 -5.51 -9.29 -7.40
N ALA A 215 -5.68 -9.81 -6.18
CA ALA A 215 -4.80 -10.82 -5.62
C ALA A 215 -4.96 -12.20 -6.32
N GLU A 216 -6.05 -12.40 -7.07
CA GLU A 216 -6.34 -13.65 -7.79
C GLU A 216 -5.77 -13.67 -9.22
N ASP A 217 -5.69 -12.52 -9.88
CA ASP A 217 -5.39 -12.44 -11.33
C ASP A 217 -3.88 -12.48 -11.66
N THR A 218 -3.01 -12.27 -10.68
CA THR A 218 -1.55 -12.25 -10.92
C THR A 218 -0.91 -13.64 -11.08
N THR A 219 -1.69 -14.72 -11.00
CA THR A 219 -1.19 -16.10 -11.24
C THR A 219 -1.19 -16.51 -12.71
N ARG A 220 -1.73 -15.71 -13.63
CA ARG A 220 -1.66 -15.94 -15.08
C ARG A 220 -0.46 -15.19 -15.66
N LYS A 221 0.64 -15.92 -15.91
CA LYS A 221 1.66 -15.44 -16.85
C LYS A 221 1.00 -15.31 -18.22
N PRO A 222 1.25 -14.23 -18.98
CA PRO A 222 0.94 -14.22 -20.41
C PRO A 222 1.79 -15.33 -21.08
N GLU A 223 1.13 -16.14 -21.88
CA GLU A 223 1.77 -17.10 -22.80
C GLU A 223 2.57 -16.38 -23.88
#